data_51939a37a5413b457df3a180ca19d5be
#
_entry.id   51939a37a5413b457df3a180ca19d5be
#
_cell.length_a   1.000
_cell.length_b   1.000
_cell.length_c   1.000
_cell.angle_alpha   90.00
_cell.angle_beta   90.00
_cell.angle_gamma   90.00
#
_symmetry.space_group_name_H-M   'P 1'
#
loop_
_entity.id
_entity.type
_entity.pdbx_description
1 polymer ?
#
loop_
_entity_poly.entity_id
_entity_poly.type
_entity_poly.pdbx_seq_one_letter_code
_entity_poly.pdbx_strand_id
1 'polypeptide(L)'
;MELLELILFLLVAVVASSLLDQVLHGVSLPLVQIILGVIIALVIPLPSSINLDAELLLILFIAPLHFNESRRVDSGELYQNRFGIASLVTGLVLLTMIAMGATLNALIPAIPLAAALAFGAAMGSTDAAAVTALAKEMRFGRRHEALLNGEALFNDVTGTIGFQCAIAVVVSGAFSLTHAGEEFALELFGGLFVGALLGFAFWGLTSMMRRYGLDNPTVHVVLELLTPFIIYLICEQIHVGGVIAVVMAGMTISLLPHKRTIASSRQRLQASSVWKTLEFVLNGVIFVVLGIQLPSTFIPAIQSGSVDAALLILAVFALTFVLEAVRFFWILGMDLVHTRRSGRPLRSCFSNRNL
;
A
#
# COMPACT_ATOMS: atom_id res chain seq x y z
N MET A 1 4.13 29.13 4.50
CA MET A 1 4.89 28.28 5.44
C MET A 1 6.14 27.82 4.74
N GLU A 2 7.29 27.97 5.34
CA GLU A 2 8.51 27.37 4.83
C GLU A 2 8.41 25.84 4.96
N LEU A 3 9.10 25.12 4.09
CA LEU A 3 9.05 23.64 4.08
C LEU A 3 9.37 23.03 5.47
N LEU A 4 10.28 23.65 6.19
CA LEU A 4 10.66 23.24 7.54
C LEU A 4 9.48 23.35 8.53
N GLU A 5 8.75 24.46 8.48
CA GLU A 5 7.58 24.68 9.35
C GLU A 5 6.49 23.64 9.07
N LEU A 6 6.25 23.31 7.80
CA LEU A 6 5.30 22.28 7.42
C LEU A 6 5.71 20.91 7.97
N ILE A 7 6.98 20.52 7.80
CA ILE A 7 7.49 19.23 8.32
C ILE A 7 7.34 19.16 9.84
N LEU A 8 7.76 20.20 10.56
CA LEU A 8 7.64 20.25 12.02
C LEU A 8 6.19 20.18 12.47
N PHE A 9 5.31 20.89 11.78
CA PHE A 9 3.88 20.88 12.05
C PHE A 9 3.26 19.49 11.88
N LEU A 10 3.57 18.80 10.77
CA LEU A 10 3.11 17.45 10.52
C LEU A 10 3.64 16.46 11.58
N LEU A 11 4.91 16.57 11.98
CA LEU A 11 5.48 15.73 13.03
C LEU A 11 4.78 15.96 14.38
N VAL A 12 4.50 17.22 14.74
CA VAL A 12 3.74 17.54 15.95
C VAL A 12 2.32 16.96 15.89
N ALA A 13 1.67 17.04 14.73
CA ALA A 13 0.35 16.47 14.52
C ALA A 13 0.36 14.94 14.69
N VAL A 14 1.38 14.25 14.16
CA VAL A 14 1.55 12.80 14.33
C VAL A 14 1.75 12.43 15.80
N VAL A 15 2.57 13.18 16.55
CA VAL A 15 2.75 12.92 17.98
C VAL A 15 1.47 13.19 18.76
N ALA A 16 0.77 14.30 18.45
CA ALA A 16 -0.50 14.64 19.09
C ALA A 16 -1.57 13.58 18.83
N SER A 17 -1.68 13.07 17.60
CA SER A 17 -2.61 11.99 17.25
C SER A 17 -2.33 10.71 18.02
N SER A 18 -1.06 10.35 18.22
CA SER A 18 -0.67 9.18 19.00
C SER A 18 -0.99 9.32 20.50
N LEU A 19 -0.90 10.54 21.05
CA LEU A 19 -1.34 10.80 22.41
C LEU A 19 -2.86 10.70 22.55
N LEU A 20 -3.59 11.21 21.55
CA LEU A 20 -5.05 11.11 21.50
C LEU A 20 -5.52 9.65 21.39
N ASP A 21 -4.86 8.83 20.58
CA ASP A 21 -5.15 7.39 20.42
C ASP A 21 -5.07 6.64 21.75
N GLN A 22 -4.10 6.98 22.62
CA GLN A 22 -3.99 6.38 23.95
C GLN A 22 -5.16 6.70 24.88
N VAL A 23 -5.86 7.80 24.62
CA VAL A 23 -7.02 8.25 25.40
C VAL A 23 -8.33 7.74 24.78
N LEU A 24 -8.39 7.69 23.45
CA LEU A 24 -9.56 7.28 22.68
C LEU A 24 -9.56 5.76 22.43
N HIS A 25 -9.96 4.99 23.45
CA HIS A 25 -10.05 3.54 23.33
C HIS A 25 -11.10 3.13 22.29
N GLY A 26 -10.73 2.30 21.33
CA GLY A 26 -11.65 1.72 20.31
C GLY A 26 -11.68 2.46 18.97
N VAL A 27 -10.86 3.49 18.76
CA VAL A 27 -10.66 4.15 17.46
C VAL A 27 -9.26 3.82 16.98
N SER A 28 -9.10 3.37 15.74
CA SER A 28 -7.76 3.06 15.21
C SER A 28 -6.93 4.34 15.00
N LEU A 29 -5.61 4.26 15.25
CA LEU A 29 -4.69 5.38 15.10
C LEU A 29 -4.81 6.12 13.75
N PRO A 30 -4.92 5.43 12.58
CA PRO A 30 -5.13 6.10 11.30
C PRO A 30 -6.37 6.99 11.27
N LEU A 31 -7.49 6.55 11.85
CA LEU A 31 -8.71 7.36 11.92
C LEU A 31 -8.51 8.62 12.78
N VAL A 32 -7.83 8.49 13.92
CA VAL A 32 -7.48 9.64 14.77
C VAL A 32 -6.63 10.65 14.00
N GLN A 33 -5.67 10.17 13.20
CA GLN A 33 -4.79 10.99 12.37
C GLN A 33 -5.56 11.72 11.27
N ILE A 34 -6.47 11.04 10.57
CA ILE A 34 -7.33 11.66 9.55
C ILE A 34 -8.24 12.73 10.19
N ILE A 35 -8.92 12.39 11.29
CA ILE A 35 -9.80 13.34 11.99
C ILE A 35 -9.04 14.58 12.45
N LEU A 36 -7.85 14.38 13.02
CA LEU A 36 -6.99 15.49 13.43
C LEU A 36 -6.58 16.35 12.24
N GLY A 37 -6.23 15.75 11.10
CA GLY A 37 -5.94 16.43 9.84
C GLY A 37 -7.11 17.30 9.36
N VAL A 38 -8.34 16.75 9.40
CA VAL A 38 -9.57 17.50 9.07
C VAL A 38 -9.76 18.70 9.98
N ILE A 39 -9.62 18.50 11.31
CA ILE A 39 -9.75 19.59 12.28
C ILE A 39 -8.72 20.69 12.03
N ILE A 40 -7.47 20.30 11.77
CA ILE A 40 -6.39 21.23 11.43
C ILE A 40 -6.76 22.07 10.19
N ALA A 41 -7.23 21.43 9.13
CA ALA A 41 -7.60 22.11 7.88
C ALA A 41 -8.78 23.08 8.04
N LEU A 42 -9.69 22.81 8.99
CA LEU A 42 -10.84 23.67 9.25
C LEU A 42 -10.50 24.85 10.18
N VAL A 43 -9.53 24.67 11.09
CA VAL A 43 -9.20 25.68 12.12
C VAL A 43 -8.05 26.59 11.67
N ILE A 44 -7.07 26.04 10.96
CA ILE A 44 -5.87 26.76 10.54
C ILE A 44 -6.00 27.08 9.04
N PRO A 45 -5.92 28.36 8.66
CA PRO A 45 -5.87 28.73 7.24
C PRO A 45 -4.54 28.26 6.63
N LEU A 46 -4.50 27.02 6.20
CA LEU A 46 -3.33 26.46 5.52
C LEU A 46 -3.27 27.03 4.09
N PRO A 47 -2.07 27.36 3.60
CA PRO A 47 -1.92 27.77 2.21
C PRO A 47 -2.54 26.69 1.30
N SER A 48 -3.34 27.10 0.32
CA SER A 48 -3.96 26.21 -0.68
C SER A 48 -2.95 25.44 -1.56
N SER A 49 -1.66 25.66 -1.30
CA SER A 49 -0.52 25.10 -2.04
C SER A 49 0.19 23.93 -1.33
N ILE A 50 -0.44 23.23 -0.38
CA ILE A 50 0.06 21.91 0.03
C ILE A 50 -0.35 20.90 -1.06
N ASN A 51 0.01 21.20 -2.31
CA ASN A 51 0.03 20.23 -3.38
C ASN A 51 1.32 19.42 -3.21
N LEU A 52 1.25 18.36 -2.42
CA LEU A 52 2.29 17.36 -2.44
C LEU A 52 2.21 16.67 -3.81
N ASP A 53 3.28 16.77 -4.55
CA ASP A 53 3.43 16.04 -5.81
C ASP A 53 3.25 14.54 -5.54
N ALA A 54 2.42 13.88 -6.34
CA ALA A 54 2.14 12.46 -6.20
C ALA A 54 3.43 11.62 -6.28
N GLU A 55 4.38 12.04 -7.12
CA GLU A 55 5.68 11.38 -7.26
C GLU A 55 6.50 11.50 -5.98
N LEU A 56 6.53 12.68 -5.35
CA LEU A 56 7.20 12.88 -4.05
C LEU A 56 6.58 12.02 -2.95
N LEU A 57 5.25 11.85 -2.95
CA LEU A 57 4.57 10.97 -2.00
C LEU A 57 4.98 9.50 -2.21
N LEU A 58 5.03 9.05 -3.46
CA LEU A 58 5.45 7.69 -3.79
C LEU A 58 6.89 7.43 -3.35
N ILE A 59 7.83 8.32 -3.69
CA ILE A 59 9.24 8.15 -3.35
C ILE A 59 9.46 8.23 -1.84
N LEU A 60 8.91 9.26 -1.19
CA LEU A 60 9.28 9.57 0.20
C LEU A 60 8.58 8.67 1.22
N PHE A 61 7.36 8.25 0.92
CA PHE A 61 6.52 7.49 1.85
C PHE A 61 6.29 6.05 1.41
N ILE A 62 5.78 5.85 0.20
CA ILE A 62 5.33 4.53 -0.24
C ILE A 62 6.52 3.58 -0.45
N ALA A 63 7.58 4.01 -1.13
CA ALA A 63 8.74 3.17 -1.40
C ALA A 63 9.40 2.61 -0.11
N PRO A 64 9.75 3.40 0.92
CA PRO A 64 10.35 2.86 2.13
C PRO A 64 9.38 1.98 2.95
N LEU A 65 8.07 2.29 2.97
CA LEU A 65 7.08 1.47 3.65
C LEU A 65 6.99 0.07 3.02
N HIS A 66 6.80 0.00 1.71
CA HIS A 66 6.70 -1.28 0.99
C HIS A 66 7.99 -2.09 1.03
N PHE A 67 9.16 -1.43 1.01
CA PHE A 67 10.44 -2.10 1.21
C PHE A 67 10.54 -2.77 2.57
N ASN A 68 10.14 -2.06 3.63
CA ASN A 68 10.17 -2.59 4.98
C ASN A 68 9.17 -3.74 5.19
N GLU A 69 7.97 -3.63 4.63
CA GLU A 69 6.94 -4.66 4.64
C GLU A 69 7.39 -5.92 3.89
N SER A 70 7.88 -5.75 2.65
CA SER A 70 8.31 -6.88 1.81
C SER A 70 9.44 -7.71 2.43
N ARG A 71 10.28 -7.08 3.25
CA ARG A 71 11.36 -7.77 3.97
C ARG A 71 10.89 -8.58 5.18
N ARG A 72 9.72 -8.25 5.74
CA ARG A 72 9.17 -8.92 6.92
C ARG A 72 8.32 -10.14 6.56
N VAL A 73 7.85 -10.20 5.34
CA VAL A 73 6.97 -11.29 4.90
C VAL A 73 7.76 -12.60 4.81
N ASP A 74 7.18 -13.68 5.34
CA ASP A 74 7.75 -15.02 5.21
C ASP A 74 7.58 -15.53 3.77
N SER A 75 8.70 -15.51 3.03
CA SER A 75 8.73 -15.94 1.64
C SER A 75 8.33 -17.41 1.44
N GLY A 76 8.51 -18.25 2.45
CA GLY A 76 8.07 -19.64 2.42
C GLY A 76 6.55 -19.77 2.44
N GLU A 77 5.89 -18.99 3.29
CA GLU A 77 4.43 -18.93 3.37
C GLU A 77 3.82 -18.26 2.12
N LEU A 78 4.46 -17.21 1.59
CA LEU A 78 4.07 -16.61 0.30
C LEU A 78 4.11 -17.64 -0.84
N TYR A 79 5.21 -18.39 -0.96
CA TYR A 79 5.34 -19.39 -2.02
C TYR A 79 4.30 -20.51 -1.91
N GLN A 80 4.00 -20.96 -0.70
CA GLN A 80 2.96 -21.98 -0.46
C GLN A 80 1.56 -21.48 -0.84
N ASN A 81 1.27 -20.20 -0.62
CA ASN A 81 -0.02 -19.58 -0.89
C ASN A 81 -0.08 -18.78 -2.20
N ARG A 82 0.95 -18.86 -3.06
CA ARG A 82 1.12 -18.04 -4.26
C ARG A 82 -0.11 -17.96 -5.19
N PHE A 83 -0.83 -19.07 -5.38
CA PHE A 83 -2.03 -19.06 -6.22
C PHE A 83 -3.20 -18.31 -5.57
N GLY A 84 -3.34 -18.42 -4.25
CA GLY A 84 -4.33 -17.65 -3.50
C GLY A 84 -4.02 -16.16 -3.55
N ILE A 85 -2.78 -15.80 -3.28
CA ILE A 85 -2.29 -14.41 -3.34
C ILE A 85 -2.44 -13.84 -4.76
N ALA A 86 -1.97 -14.55 -5.79
CA ALA A 86 -2.14 -14.11 -7.17
C ALA A 86 -3.61 -13.89 -7.55
N SER A 87 -4.51 -14.76 -7.09
CA SER A 87 -5.95 -14.60 -7.32
C SER A 87 -6.53 -13.37 -6.62
N LEU A 88 -6.10 -13.06 -5.39
CA LEU A 88 -6.52 -11.88 -4.65
C LEU A 88 -5.94 -10.60 -5.30
N VAL A 89 -4.66 -10.59 -5.57
CA VAL A 89 -3.95 -9.43 -6.13
C VAL A 89 -4.44 -9.04 -7.52
N THR A 90 -4.65 -10.02 -8.40
CA THR A 90 -5.09 -9.72 -9.77
C THR A 90 -6.60 -9.82 -9.94
N GLY A 91 -7.19 -10.94 -9.56
CA GLY A 91 -8.60 -11.20 -9.81
C GLY A 91 -9.53 -10.34 -8.97
N LEU A 92 -9.30 -10.24 -7.66
CA LEU A 92 -10.13 -9.42 -6.78
C LEU A 92 -9.98 -7.93 -7.12
N VAL A 93 -8.75 -7.44 -7.35
CA VAL A 93 -8.51 -6.02 -7.69
C VAL A 93 -9.19 -5.64 -9.00
N LEU A 94 -9.05 -6.46 -10.06
CA LEU A 94 -9.71 -6.22 -11.34
C LEU A 94 -11.24 -6.27 -11.21
N LEU A 95 -11.79 -7.22 -10.47
CA LEU A 95 -13.22 -7.29 -10.25
C LEU A 95 -13.72 -6.09 -9.45
N THR A 96 -12.97 -5.65 -8.43
CA THR A 96 -13.27 -4.44 -7.66
C THR A 96 -13.24 -3.21 -8.54
N MET A 97 -12.21 -3.04 -9.37
CA MET A 97 -12.09 -1.95 -10.33
C MET A 97 -13.33 -1.87 -11.24
N ILE A 98 -13.74 -2.99 -11.82
CA ILE A 98 -14.90 -3.04 -12.72
C ILE A 98 -16.20 -2.77 -11.96
N ALA A 99 -16.42 -3.44 -10.82
CA ALA A 99 -17.66 -3.31 -10.06
C ALA A 99 -17.84 -1.90 -9.49
N MET A 100 -16.78 -1.34 -8.90
CA MET A 100 -16.79 0.02 -8.34
C MET A 100 -16.94 1.07 -9.44
N GLY A 101 -16.16 0.92 -10.53
CA GLY A 101 -16.25 1.83 -11.68
C GLY A 101 -17.61 1.81 -12.35
N ALA A 102 -18.19 0.64 -12.58
CA ALA A 102 -19.53 0.51 -13.15
C ALA A 102 -20.60 1.10 -12.21
N THR A 103 -20.49 0.87 -10.90
CA THR A 103 -21.43 1.42 -9.91
C THR A 103 -21.34 2.95 -9.86
N LEU A 104 -20.13 3.50 -9.83
CA LEU A 104 -19.93 4.95 -9.79
C LEU A 104 -20.46 5.64 -11.06
N ASN A 105 -20.16 5.09 -12.25
CA ASN A 105 -20.68 5.61 -13.51
C ASN A 105 -22.21 5.49 -13.60
N ALA A 106 -22.80 4.41 -13.06
CA ALA A 106 -24.26 4.26 -13.04
C ALA A 106 -24.95 5.26 -12.11
N LEU A 107 -24.33 5.56 -10.95
CA LEU A 107 -24.86 6.53 -9.98
C LEU A 107 -24.66 7.98 -10.43
N ILE A 108 -23.53 8.27 -11.05
CA ILE A 108 -23.16 9.61 -11.51
C ILE A 108 -22.71 9.54 -12.98
N PRO A 109 -23.66 9.53 -13.94
CA PRO A 109 -23.35 9.40 -15.36
C PRO A 109 -22.49 10.54 -15.92
N ALA A 110 -22.37 11.65 -15.22
CA ALA A 110 -21.47 12.75 -15.57
C ALA A 110 -19.97 12.36 -15.48
N ILE A 111 -19.64 11.31 -14.73
CA ILE A 111 -18.27 10.79 -14.62
C ILE A 111 -18.02 9.78 -15.76
N PRO A 112 -17.04 10.04 -16.66
CA PRO A 112 -16.70 9.08 -17.71
C PRO A 112 -16.34 7.72 -17.14
N LEU A 113 -16.71 6.63 -17.82
CA LEU A 113 -16.46 5.26 -17.36
C LEU A 113 -14.97 5.03 -17.06
N ALA A 114 -14.06 5.56 -17.86
CA ALA A 114 -12.62 5.41 -17.63
C ALA A 114 -12.17 6.07 -16.30
N ALA A 115 -12.70 7.27 -15.99
CA ALA A 115 -12.42 7.93 -14.70
C ALA A 115 -13.03 7.15 -13.53
N ALA A 116 -14.24 6.61 -13.71
CA ALA A 116 -14.88 5.76 -12.71
C ALA A 116 -14.10 4.43 -12.48
N LEU A 117 -13.52 3.86 -13.53
CA LEU A 117 -12.63 2.69 -13.43
C LEU A 117 -11.32 3.04 -12.71
N ALA A 118 -10.73 4.23 -12.98
CA ALA A 118 -9.56 4.71 -12.24
C ALA A 118 -9.85 4.79 -10.73
N PHE A 119 -11.00 5.36 -10.36
CA PHE A 119 -11.45 5.39 -8.98
C PHE A 119 -11.60 3.97 -8.40
N GLY A 120 -12.21 3.04 -9.13
CA GLY A 120 -12.37 1.65 -8.71
C GLY A 120 -11.03 0.92 -8.52
N ALA A 121 -10.03 1.22 -9.36
CA ALA A 121 -8.67 0.67 -9.22
C ALA A 121 -7.98 1.19 -7.95
N ALA A 122 -8.09 2.48 -7.66
CA ALA A 122 -7.54 3.07 -6.44
C ALA A 122 -8.19 2.49 -5.16
N MET A 123 -9.50 2.23 -5.20
CA MET A 123 -10.24 1.65 -4.06
C MET A 123 -10.03 0.14 -3.90
N GLY A 124 -9.45 -0.54 -4.89
CA GLY A 124 -9.16 -1.98 -4.82
C GLY A 124 -7.97 -2.34 -3.94
N SER A 125 -7.16 -1.36 -3.58
CA SER A 125 -6.00 -1.52 -2.71
C SER A 125 -6.39 -1.55 -1.23
N THR A 126 -5.71 -2.37 -0.43
CA THR A 126 -5.90 -2.48 1.03
C THR A 126 -4.63 -2.13 1.77
N ASP A 127 -4.75 -1.33 2.82
CA ASP A 127 -3.63 -0.93 3.67
C ASP A 127 -3.10 -2.10 4.51
N ALA A 128 -1.84 -2.48 4.29
CA ALA A 128 -1.15 -3.54 5.02
C ALA A 128 -1.02 -3.23 6.52
N ALA A 129 -0.85 -1.96 6.90
CA ALA A 129 -0.72 -1.56 8.30
C ALA A 129 -2.04 -1.76 9.06
N ALA A 130 -3.17 -1.36 8.46
CA ALA A 130 -4.50 -1.57 9.02
C ALA A 130 -4.84 -3.06 9.12
N VAL A 131 -4.55 -3.84 8.07
CA VAL A 131 -4.74 -5.29 8.06
C VAL A 131 -3.92 -5.98 9.15
N THR A 132 -2.65 -5.62 9.32
CA THR A 132 -1.78 -6.20 10.35
C THR A 132 -2.26 -5.87 11.77
N ALA A 133 -2.74 -4.64 12.01
CA ALA A 133 -3.29 -4.24 13.29
C ALA A 133 -4.54 -5.08 13.63
N LEU A 134 -5.47 -5.22 12.69
CA LEU A 134 -6.69 -6.01 12.85
C LEU A 134 -6.41 -7.51 13.02
N ALA A 135 -5.44 -8.05 12.29
CA ALA A 135 -5.05 -9.46 12.38
C ALA A 135 -4.53 -9.84 13.77
N LYS A 136 -3.80 -8.92 14.43
CA LYS A 136 -3.33 -9.11 15.81
C LYS A 136 -4.46 -9.16 16.82
N GLU A 137 -5.47 -8.29 16.68
CA GLU A 137 -6.64 -8.28 17.57
C GLU A 137 -7.49 -9.54 17.39
N MET A 138 -7.70 -9.98 16.16
CA MET A 138 -8.58 -11.11 15.82
C MET A 138 -7.91 -12.48 15.92
N ARG A 139 -6.61 -12.56 16.22
CA ARG A 139 -5.83 -13.80 16.32
C ARG A 139 -6.00 -14.72 15.11
N PHE A 140 -5.78 -14.20 13.92
CA PHE A 140 -5.84 -15.00 12.70
C PHE A 140 -4.79 -16.12 12.70
N GLY A 141 -5.13 -17.25 12.07
CA GLY A 141 -4.16 -18.32 11.82
C GLY A 141 -3.10 -17.89 10.80
N ARG A 142 -1.88 -18.43 10.89
CA ARG A 142 -0.72 -18.08 10.03
C ARG A 142 -1.02 -18.01 8.54
N ARG A 143 -1.85 -18.93 8.03
CA ARG A 143 -2.21 -18.94 6.61
C ARG A 143 -3.05 -17.71 6.21
N HIS A 144 -4.00 -17.31 7.05
CA HIS A 144 -4.83 -16.12 6.77
C HIS A 144 -3.98 -14.85 6.85
N GLU A 145 -3.08 -14.78 7.83
CA GLU A 145 -2.13 -13.67 7.94
C GLU A 145 -1.20 -13.58 6.72
N ALA A 146 -0.67 -14.71 6.24
CA ALA A 146 0.16 -14.77 5.03
C ALA A 146 -0.61 -14.36 3.76
N LEU A 147 -1.89 -14.76 3.63
CA LEU A 147 -2.73 -14.37 2.50
C LEU A 147 -3.03 -12.87 2.52
N LEU A 148 -3.40 -12.33 3.69
CA LEU A 148 -3.72 -10.91 3.85
C LEU A 148 -2.48 -10.02 3.65
N ASN A 149 -1.34 -10.39 4.25
CA ASN A 149 -0.09 -9.66 4.07
C ASN A 149 0.42 -9.75 2.62
N GLY A 150 0.27 -10.92 1.99
CA GLY A 150 0.63 -11.09 0.58
C GLY A 150 -0.30 -10.32 -0.35
N GLU A 151 -1.61 -10.28 -0.06
CA GLU A 151 -2.56 -9.45 -0.79
C GLU A 151 -2.17 -7.97 -0.66
N ALA A 152 -2.06 -7.46 0.55
CA ALA A 152 -1.79 -6.05 0.82
C ALA A 152 -0.44 -5.57 0.24
N LEU A 153 0.56 -6.45 0.15
CA LEU A 153 1.87 -6.11 -0.43
C LEU A 153 1.83 -5.90 -1.95
N PHE A 154 0.97 -6.63 -2.65
CA PHE A 154 0.95 -6.63 -4.11
C PHE A 154 -0.29 -5.98 -4.73
N ASN A 155 -1.36 -5.78 -3.97
CA ASN A 155 -2.59 -5.19 -4.50
C ASN A 155 -2.41 -3.70 -4.86
N ASP A 156 -1.58 -2.97 -4.10
CA ASP A 156 -1.22 -1.58 -4.39
C ASP A 156 -0.60 -1.44 -5.77
N VAL A 157 0.27 -2.39 -6.11
CA VAL A 157 0.90 -2.45 -7.44
C VAL A 157 -0.16 -2.61 -8.53
N THR A 158 -1.05 -3.61 -8.38
CA THR A 158 -2.10 -3.87 -9.38
C THR A 158 -3.10 -2.71 -9.45
N GLY A 159 -3.44 -2.11 -8.30
CA GLY A 159 -4.31 -0.94 -8.22
C GLY A 159 -3.69 0.28 -8.92
N THR A 160 -2.40 0.56 -8.67
CA THR A 160 -1.69 1.68 -9.30
C THR A 160 -1.63 1.53 -10.81
N ILE A 161 -1.29 0.35 -11.33
CA ILE A 161 -1.24 0.11 -12.77
C ILE A 161 -2.65 0.21 -13.39
N GLY A 162 -3.66 -0.38 -12.74
CA GLY A 162 -5.06 -0.24 -13.18
C GLY A 162 -5.51 1.21 -13.23
N PHE A 163 -5.12 2.02 -12.24
CA PHE A 163 -5.36 3.45 -12.19
C PHE A 163 -4.68 4.19 -13.34
N GLN A 164 -3.39 3.97 -13.56
CA GLN A 164 -2.61 4.60 -14.64
C GLN A 164 -3.19 4.26 -16.02
N CYS A 165 -3.51 2.98 -16.26
CA CYS A 165 -4.17 2.58 -17.50
C CYS A 165 -5.51 3.27 -17.73
N ALA A 166 -6.32 3.40 -16.69
CA ALA A 166 -7.62 4.06 -16.78
C ALA A 166 -7.47 5.57 -17.01
N ILE A 167 -6.51 6.24 -16.35
CA ILE A 167 -6.19 7.65 -16.56
C ILE A 167 -5.65 7.91 -17.98
N ALA A 168 -4.79 7.03 -18.49
CA ALA A 168 -4.29 7.13 -19.87
C ALA A 168 -5.46 7.16 -20.89
N VAL A 169 -6.50 6.36 -20.65
CA VAL A 169 -7.74 6.40 -21.47
C VAL A 169 -8.49 7.71 -21.32
N VAL A 170 -8.57 8.28 -20.13
CA VAL A 170 -9.21 9.59 -19.89
C VAL A 170 -8.49 10.71 -20.66
N VAL A 171 -7.16 10.68 -20.65
CA VAL A 171 -6.33 11.73 -21.27
C VAL A 171 -6.25 11.58 -22.79
N SER A 172 -6.05 10.38 -23.29
CA SER A 172 -5.89 10.12 -24.73
C SER A 172 -7.20 10.04 -25.51
N GLY A 173 -8.32 9.80 -24.82
CA GLY A 173 -9.62 9.56 -25.44
C GLY A 173 -9.73 8.26 -26.25
N ALA A 174 -8.66 7.48 -26.33
CA ALA A 174 -8.58 6.22 -27.07
C ALA A 174 -8.11 5.08 -26.18
N PHE A 175 -8.88 4.00 -26.11
CA PHE A 175 -8.48 2.78 -25.42
C PHE A 175 -7.74 1.86 -26.41
N SER A 176 -6.43 1.69 -26.20
CA SER A 176 -5.66 0.67 -26.91
C SER A 176 -5.27 -0.43 -25.91
N LEU A 177 -5.95 -1.56 -25.98
CA LEU A 177 -5.70 -2.70 -25.12
C LEU A 177 -4.26 -3.23 -25.27
N THR A 178 -3.71 -3.15 -26.49
CA THR A 178 -2.33 -3.58 -26.79
C THR A 178 -1.31 -2.66 -26.11
N HIS A 179 -1.47 -1.35 -26.24
CA HIS A 179 -0.53 -0.40 -25.63
C HIS A 179 -0.61 -0.42 -24.10
N ALA A 180 -1.81 -0.43 -23.53
CA ALA A 180 -2.00 -0.59 -22.08
C ALA A 180 -1.43 -1.92 -21.56
N GLY A 181 -1.57 -3.01 -22.33
CA GLY A 181 -1.00 -4.30 -21.97
C GLY A 181 0.52 -4.34 -22.04
N GLU A 182 1.13 -3.67 -23.01
CA GLU A 182 2.58 -3.53 -23.13
C GLU A 182 3.17 -2.69 -21.99
N GLU A 183 2.58 -1.54 -21.68
CA GLU A 183 2.99 -0.70 -20.54
C GLU A 183 2.85 -1.47 -19.22
N PHE A 184 1.70 -2.11 -19.00
CA PHE A 184 1.49 -2.96 -17.83
C PHE A 184 2.54 -4.04 -17.70
N ALA A 185 2.85 -4.76 -18.78
CA ALA A 185 3.84 -5.81 -18.77
C ALA A 185 5.24 -5.26 -18.49
N LEU A 186 5.59 -4.13 -19.09
CA LEU A 186 6.89 -3.49 -18.88
C LEU A 186 7.05 -3.00 -17.43
N GLU A 187 6.05 -2.32 -16.88
CA GLU A 187 6.08 -1.87 -15.49
C GLU A 187 6.16 -3.05 -14.53
N LEU A 188 5.31 -4.06 -14.70
CA LEU A 188 5.26 -5.22 -13.81
C LEU A 188 6.53 -6.07 -13.92
N PHE A 189 6.80 -6.62 -15.11
CA PHE A 189 7.90 -7.57 -15.28
C PHE A 189 9.27 -6.86 -15.25
N GLY A 190 9.35 -5.63 -15.79
CA GLY A 190 10.53 -4.79 -15.70
C GLY A 190 10.84 -4.45 -14.25
N GLY A 191 9.84 -4.00 -13.48
CA GLY A 191 9.98 -3.71 -12.05
C GLY A 191 10.41 -4.94 -11.25
N LEU A 192 9.78 -6.10 -11.46
CA LEU A 192 10.16 -7.36 -10.81
C LEU A 192 11.61 -7.76 -11.12
N PHE A 193 12.01 -7.70 -12.38
CA PHE A 193 13.36 -8.09 -12.80
C PHE A 193 14.43 -7.13 -12.28
N VAL A 194 14.23 -5.83 -12.48
CA VAL A 194 15.18 -4.80 -12.02
C VAL A 194 15.27 -4.77 -10.50
N GLY A 195 14.12 -4.89 -9.81
CA GLY A 195 14.06 -4.98 -8.36
C GLY A 195 14.83 -6.16 -7.81
N ALA A 196 14.68 -7.36 -8.40
CA ALA A 196 15.45 -8.53 -8.01
C ALA A 196 16.95 -8.33 -8.23
N LEU A 197 17.34 -7.77 -9.37
CA LEU A 197 18.75 -7.49 -9.72
C LEU A 197 19.37 -6.49 -8.74
N LEU A 198 18.70 -5.37 -8.47
CA LEU A 198 19.17 -4.35 -7.53
C LEU A 198 19.20 -4.85 -6.10
N GLY A 199 18.18 -5.64 -5.68
CA GLY A 199 18.17 -6.32 -4.38
C GLY A 199 19.36 -7.27 -4.20
N PHE A 200 19.67 -8.06 -5.23
CA PHE A 200 20.86 -8.92 -5.24
C PHE A 200 22.16 -8.12 -5.20
N ALA A 201 22.25 -7.03 -5.99
CA ALA A 201 23.42 -6.14 -5.99
C ALA A 201 23.64 -5.51 -4.60
N PHE A 202 22.57 -5.04 -3.95
CA PHE A 202 22.63 -4.49 -2.61
C PHE A 202 23.09 -5.53 -1.57
N TRP A 203 22.53 -6.74 -1.63
CA TRP A 203 22.99 -7.85 -0.78
C TRP A 203 24.46 -8.18 -1.04
N GLY A 204 24.89 -8.19 -2.30
CA GLY A 204 26.30 -8.39 -2.68
C GLY A 204 27.21 -7.31 -2.10
N LEU A 205 26.82 -6.03 -2.22
CA LEU A 205 27.54 -4.89 -1.65
C LEU A 205 27.70 -5.02 -0.13
N THR A 206 26.61 -5.26 0.60
CA THR A 206 26.66 -5.40 2.05
C THR A 206 27.44 -6.62 2.50
N SER A 207 27.38 -7.71 1.73
CA SER A 207 28.19 -8.93 1.98
C SER A 207 29.68 -8.69 1.72
N MET A 208 30.02 -7.92 0.67
CA MET A 208 31.37 -7.51 0.36
C MET A 208 31.97 -6.60 1.44
N MET A 209 31.22 -5.59 1.87
CA MET A 209 31.62 -4.70 2.97
C MET A 209 31.99 -5.50 4.23
N ARG A 210 31.16 -6.48 4.61
CA ARG A 210 31.44 -7.36 5.75
C ARG A 210 32.69 -8.21 5.56
N ARG A 211 32.99 -8.66 4.34
CA ARG A 211 34.22 -9.41 4.05
C ARG A 211 35.48 -8.59 4.26
N TYR A 212 35.41 -7.27 4.01
CA TYR A 212 36.51 -6.33 4.24
C TYR A 212 36.56 -5.76 5.66
N GLY A 213 35.75 -6.29 6.60
CA GLY A 213 35.76 -5.86 7.99
C GLY A 213 35.04 -4.51 8.22
N LEU A 214 34.24 -4.03 7.27
CA LEU A 214 33.43 -2.82 7.38
C LEU A 214 32.09 -3.15 8.05
N ASP A 215 32.16 -3.65 9.28
CA ASP A 215 31.00 -4.18 10.03
C ASP A 215 30.31 -3.14 10.95
N ASN A 216 30.40 -1.84 10.63
CA ASN A 216 29.73 -0.81 11.42
C ASN A 216 28.20 -0.94 11.26
N PRO A 217 27.45 -1.27 12.33
CA PRO A 217 26.00 -1.48 12.25
C PRO A 217 25.24 -0.24 11.77
N THR A 218 25.66 0.96 12.18
CA THR A 218 25.00 2.21 11.80
C THR A 218 25.09 2.47 10.30
N VAL A 219 26.28 2.22 9.69
CA VAL A 219 26.46 2.39 8.25
C VAL A 219 25.56 1.44 7.47
N HIS A 220 25.45 0.19 7.91
CA HIS A 220 24.56 -0.79 7.27
C HIS A 220 23.09 -0.41 7.40
N VAL A 221 22.66 0.16 8.53
CA VAL A 221 21.27 0.64 8.71
C VAL A 221 20.99 1.82 7.80
N VAL A 222 21.91 2.78 7.69
CA VAL A 222 21.75 3.93 6.78
C VAL A 222 21.68 3.48 5.32
N LEU A 223 22.56 2.56 4.89
CA LEU A 223 22.49 1.99 3.55
C LEU A 223 21.16 1.28 3.30
N GLU A 224 20.66 0.55 4.29
CA GLU A 224 19.36 -0.12 4.22
C GLU A 224 18.21 0.88 4.07
N LEU A 225 18.24 2.01 4.76
CA LEU A 225 17.27 3.09 4.65
C LEU A 225 17.31 3.78 3.28
N LEU A 226 18.50 3.94 2.71
CA LEU A 226 18.67 4.57 1.39
C LEU A 226 18.26 3.65 0.24
N THR A 227 18.27 2.35 0.45
CA THR A 227 18.03 1.35 -0.60
C THR A 227 16.70 1.55 -1.35
N PRO A 228 15.53 1.71 -0.70
CA PRO A 228 14.27 1.89 -1.40
C PRO A 228 14.25 3.16 -2.28
N PHE A 229 14.84 4.25 -1.82
CA PHE A 229 14.92 5.49 -2.58
C PHE A 229 15.78 5.33 -3.84
N ILE A 230 16.96 4.72 -3.69
CA ILE A 230 17.88 4.48 -4.82
C ILE A 230 17.22 3.57 -5.86
N ILE A 231 16.56 2.48 -5.42
CA ILE A 231 15.89 1.55 -6.32
C ILE A 231 14.75 2.23 -7.05
N TYR A 232 13.90 2.97 -6.34
CA TYR A 232 12.78 3.69 -6.93
C TYR A 232 13.27 4.68 -8.01
N LEU A 233 14.25 5.53 -7.68
CA LEU A 233 14.80 6.51 -8.61
C LEU A 233 15.44 5.88 -9.85
N ILE A 234 16.13 4.76 -9.70
CA ILE A 234 16.70 4.04 -10.86
C ILE A 234 15.57 3.53 -11.75
N CYS A 235 14.54 2.95 -11.18
CA CYS A 235 13.41 2.40 -11.93
C CYS A 235 12.62 3.48 -12.66
N GLU A 236 12.42 4.65 -12.04
CA GLU A 236 11.80 5.82 -12.66
C GLU A 236 12.58 6.27 -13.91
N GLN A 237 13.92 6.33 -13.82
CA GLN A 237 14.78 6.72 -14.96
C GLN A 237 14.70 5.76 -16.15
N ILE A 238 14.43 4.50 -15.93
CA ILE A 238 14.30 3.48 -16.99
C ILE A 238 12.84 3.15 -17.33
N HIS A 239 11.88 3.93 -16.79
CA HIS A 239 10.45 3.79 -17.04
C HIS A 239 9.91 2.38 -16.73
N VAL A 240 10.26 1.83 -15.57
CA VAL A 240 9.68 0.58 -15.03
C VAL A 240 9.07 0.82 -13.66
N GLY A 241 8.16 -0.03 -13.23
CA GLY A 241 7.41 0.14 -11.98
C GLY A 241 8.31 0.22 -10.74
N GLY A 242 8.54 1.43 -10.21
CA GLY A 242 9.43 1.70 -9.08
C GLY A 242 8.96 1.05 -7.78
N VAL A 243 7.67 1.10 -7.48
CA VAL A 243 7.08 0.48 -6.27
C VAL A 243 7.27 -1.04 -6.32
N ILE A 244 6.99 -1.66 -7.47
CA ILE A 244 7.18 -3.11 -7.69
C ILE A 244 8.63 -3.51 -7.48
N ALA A 245 9.56 -2.73 -8.04
CA ALA A 245 10.98 -3.00 -7.93
C ALA A 245 11.46 -2.92 -6.48
N VAL A 246 10.98 -1.96 -5.70
CA VAL A 246 11.29 -1.82 -4.28
C VAL A 246 10.78 -3.02 -3.48
N VAL A 247 9.54 -3.46 -3.72
CA VAL A 247 8.95 -4.67 -3.10
C VAL A 247 9.78 -5.91 -3.44
N MET A 248 10.09 -6.10 -4.72
CA MET A 248 10.86 -7.27 -5.16
C MET A 248 12.29 -7.27 -4.62
N ALA A 249 12.92 -6.10 -4.51
CA ALA A 249 14.24 -5.97 -3.92
C ALA A 249 14.22 -6.33 -2.42
N GLY A 250 13.24 -5.85 -1.66
CA GLY A 250 13.06 -6.20 -0.25
C GLY A 250 12.88 -7.70 -0.05
N MET A 251 12.03 -8.34 -0.86
CA MET A 251 11.84 -9.79 -0.87
C MET A 251 13.14 -10.54 -1.23
N THR A 252 13.85 -10.09 -2.25
CA THR A 252 15.13 -10.71 -2.68
C THR A 252 16.15 -10.66 -1.56
N ILE A 253 16.30 -9.52 -0.90
CA ILE A 253 17.22 -9.36 0.23
C ILE A 253 16.81 -10.30 1.38
N SER A 254 15.53 -10.46 1.67
CA SER A 254 15.06 -11.33 2.76
C SER A 254 15.32 -12.82 2.48
N LEU A 255 15.25 -13.24 1.22
CA LEU A 255 15.49 -14.62 0.78
C LEU A 255 16.96 -15.03 0.83
N LEU A 256 17.87 -14.07 0.66
CA LEU A 256 19.30 -14.34 0.55
C LEU A 256 19.93 -14.67 1.91
N PRO A 257 20.90 -15.57 1.96
CA PRO A 257 21.51 -16.01 3.22
C PRO A 257 22.28 -14.88 3.88
N HIS A 258 22.03 -14.66 5.16
CA HIS A 258 22.73 -13.68 5.98
C HIS A 258 23.60 -14.42 7.00
N LYS A 259 24.90 -14.11 7.04
CA LYS A 259 25.79 -14.64 8.07
C LYS A 259 25.34 -14.12 9.44
N ARG A 260 25.15 -15.06 10.37
CA ARG A 260 24.79 -14.75 11.77
C ARG A 260 26.06 -14.44 12.55
N THR A 261 26.38 -13.16 12.68
CA THR A 261 27.47 -12.64 13.53
C THR A 261 26.90 -11.75 14.63
N ILE A 262 27.70 -11.46 15.66
CA ILE A 262 27.30 -10.51 16.73
C ILE A 262 26.99 -9.14 16.13
N ALA A 263 27.79 -8.67 15.15
CA ALA A 263 27.57 -7.42 14.44
C ALA A 263 26.23 -7.43 13.69
N SER A 264 25.89 -8.54 12.99
CA SER A 264 24.62 -8.66 12.29
C SER A 264 23.41 -8.69 13.22
N SER A 265 23.55 -9.23 14.43
CA SER A 265 22.49 -9.22 15.44
C SER A 265 22.25 -7.83 16.00
N ARG A 266 23.31 -7.06 16.29
CA ARG A 266 23.22 -5.64 16.69
C ARG A 266 22.60 -4.80 15.59
N GLN A 267 23.02 -4.98 14.34
CA GLN A 267 22.42 -4.30 13.18
C GLN A 267 20.92 -4.55 13.08
N ARG A 268 20.47 -5.81 13.22
CA ARG A 268 19.02 -6.14 13.16
C ARG A 268 18.21 -5.45 14.23
N LEU A 269 18.72 -5.38 15.46
CA LEU A 269 18.05 -4.69 16.56
C LEU A 269 17.94 -3.18 16.27
N GLN A 270 19.03 -2.55 15.84
CA GLN A 270 19.04 -1.13 15.48
C GLN A 270 18.10 -0.87 14.27
N ALA A 271 18.24 -1.66 13.20
CA ALA A 271 17.37 -1.54 12.04
C ALA A 271 15.89 -1.68 12.41
N SER A 272 15.54 -2.69 13.21
CA SER A 272 14.15 -2.88 13.67
C SER A 272 13.61 -1.67 14.43
N SER A 273 14.42 -1.06 15.29
CA SER A 273 14.01 0.13 16.05
C SER A 273 13.83 1.35 15.14
N VAL A 274 14.80 1.59 14.24
CA VAL A 274 14.75 2.70 13.30
C VAL A 274 13.57 2.57 12.34
N TRP A 275 13.37 1.37 11.76
CA TRP A 275 12.25 1.12 10.87
C TRP A 275 10.88 1.27 11.55
N LYS A 276 10.72 0.83 12.79
CA LYS A 276 9.47 1.03 13.54
C LYS A 276 9.15 2.51 13.74
N THR A 277 10.17 3.31 14.08
CA THR A 277 9.98 4.76 14.25
C THR A 277 9.68 5.43 12.91
N LEU A 278 10.41 5.07 11.86
CA LEU A 278 10.19 5.62 10.52
C LEU A 278 8.80 5.28 9.99
N GLU A 279 8.38 4.01 10.09
CA GLU A 279 7.06 3.54 9.69
C GLU A 279 5.94 4.30 10.43
N PHE A 280 6.08 4.49 11.73
CA PHE A 280 5.15 5.28 12.55
C PHE A 280 5.04 6.73 12.04
N VAL A 281 6.17 7.37 11.77
CA VAL A 281 6.20 8.76 11.29
C VAL A 281 5.64 8.87 9.87
N LEU A 282 6.07 7.99 8.95
CA LEU A 282 5.64 8.03 7.55
C LEU A 282 4.13 7.79 7.43
N ASN A 283 3.61 6.72 8.06
CA ASN A 283 2.18 6.45 8.08
C ASN A 283 1.40 7.59 8.71
N GLY A 284 1.88 8.12 9.83
CA GLY A 284 1.23 9.21 10.52
C GLY A 284 1.13 10.48 9.66
N VAL A 285 2.20 10.82 8.96
CA VAL A 285 2.22 11.98 8.05
C VAL A 285 1.24 11.78 6.90
N ILE A 286 1.23 10.59 6.27
CA ILE A 286 0.28 10.28 5.17
C ILE A 286 -1.17 10.48 5.64
N PHE A 287 -1.56 9.89 6.77
CA PHE A 287 -2.95 9.97 7.24
C PHE A 287 -3.35 11.38 7.70
N VAL A 288 -2.43 12.15 8.31
CA VAL A 288 -2.69 13.55 8.65
C VAL A 288 -2.85 14.40 7.38
N VAL A 289 -1.98 14.21 6.38
CA VAL A 289 -2.07 14.92 5.08
C VAL A 289 -3.36 14.55 4.35
N LEU A 290 -3.73 13.27 4.34
CA LEU A 290 -5.02 12.83 3.80
C LEU A 290 -6.17 13.59 4.47
N GLY A 291 -6.16 13.67 5.80
CA GLY A 291 -7.15 14.42 6.55
C GLY A 291 -7.18 15.91 6.20
N ILE A 292 -6.02 16.52 6.02
CA ILE A 292 -5.90 17.95 5.61
C ILE A 292 -6.49 18.19 4.21
N GLN A 293 -6.33 17.25 3.29
CA GLN A 293 -6.83 17.38 1.92
C GLN A 293 -8.33 17.13 1.78
N LEU A 294 -8.96 16.39 2.70
CA LEU A 294 -10.38 16.10 2.63
C LEU A 294 -11.28 17.34 2.53
N PRO A 295 -11.20 18.35 3.41
CA PRO A 295 -12.06 19.54 3.33
C PRO A 295 -11.85 20.33 2.03
N SER A 296 -10.61 20.45 1.56
CA SER A 296 -10.29 21.19 0.32
C SER A 296 -10.87 20.53 -0.93
N THR A 297 -11.12 19.24 -0.88
CA THR A 297 -11.74 18.48 -1.97
C THR A 297 -13.27 18.47 -1.86
N PHE A 298 -13.80 18.21 -0.66
CA PHE A 298 -15.25 18.04 -0.46
C PHE A 298 -16.02 19.36 -0.46
N ILE A 299 -15.49 20.42 0.16
CA ILE A 299 -16.21 21.70 0.27
C ILE A 299 -16.53 22.31 -1.10
N PRO A 300 -15.57 22.43 -2.05
CA PRO A 300 -15.87 22.94 -3.40
C PRO A 300 -16.82 22.04 -4.18
N ALA A 301 -16.71 20.72 -4.03
CA ALA A 301 -17.61 19.76 -4.71
C ALA A 301 -19.08 19.94 -4.28
N ILE A 302 -19.31 20.17 -3.00
CA ILE A 302 -20.67 20.44 -2.46
C ILE A 302 -21.15 21.84 -2.88
N GLN A 303 -20.29 22.86 -2.82
CA GLN A 303 -20.64 24.24 -3.14
C GLN A 303 -20.91 24.48 -4.65
N SER A 304 -20.26 23.71 -5.52
CA SER A 304 -20.48 23.82 -6.98
C SER A 304 -21.90 23.41 -7.42
N GLY A 305 -22.66 22.75 -6.54
CA GLY A 305 -24.02 22.27 -6.85
C GLY A 305 -24.07 21.24 -8.00
N SER A 306 -22.90 20.79 -8.47
CA SER A 306 -22.80 19.85 -9.59
C SER A 306 -23.31 18.45 -9.25
N VAL A 307 -23.33 18.11 -7.96
CA VAL A 307 -23.85 16.82 -7.45
C VAL A 307 -24.64 17.06 -6.19
N ASP A 308 -25.85 16.48 -6.11
CA ASP A 308 -26.69 16.56 -4.93
C ASP A 308 -25.99 15.85 -3.73
N ALA A 309 -25.97 16.52 -2.58
CA ALA A 309 -25.38 15.98 -1.36
C ALA A 309 -25.98 14.61 -0.97
N ALA A 310 -27.29 14.41 -1.20
CA ALA A 310 -27.96 13.14 -0.97
C ALA A 310 -27.43 12.04 -1.90
N LEU A 311 -27.13 12.38 -3.17
CA LEU A 311 -26.55 11.45 -4.13
C LEU A 311 -25.11 11.07 -3.76
N LEU A 312 -24.31 12.03 -3.24
CA LEU A 312 -22.96 11.73 -2.73
C LEU A 312 -22.98 10.76 -1.55
N ILE A 313 -23.89 10.99 -0.58
CA ILE A 313 -24.07 10.08 0.56
C ILE A 313 -24.50 8.69 0.08
N LEU A 314 -25.47 8.61 -0.81
CA LEU A 314 -25.90 7.35 -1.42
C LEU A 314 -24.76 6.64 -2.13
N ALA A 315 -23.94 7.39 -2.90
CA ALA A 315 -22.78 6.84 -3.61
C ALA A 315 -21.77 6.23 -2.63
N VAL A 316 -21.45 6.92 -1.53
CA VAL A 316 -20.54 6.39 -0.50
C VAL A 316 -21.05 5.05 0.05
N PHE A 317 -22.33 4.97 0.48
CA PHE A 317 -22.89 3.73 1.00
C PHE A 317 -22.95 2.61 -0.06
N ALA A 318 -23.38 2.94 -1.28
CA ALA A 318 -23.47 1.97 -2.37
C ALA A 318 -22.09 1.42 -2.76
N LEU A 319 -21.07 2.29 -2.89
CA LEU A 319 -19.71 1.91 -3.21
C LEU A 319 -19.09 1.07 -2.08
N THR A 320 -19.26 1.44 -0.82
CA THR A 320 -18.81 0.65 0.32
C THR A 320 -19.46 -0.74 0.31
N PHE A 321 -20.78 -0.80 0.09
CA PHE A 321 -21.48 -2.08 0.01
C PHE A 321 -20.98 -2.95 -1.15
N VAL A 322 -20.74 -2.37 -2.34
CA VAL A 322 -20.21 -3.09 -3.50
C VAL A 322 -18.80 -3.60 -3.22
N LEU A 323 -17.93 -2.79 -2.61
CA LEU A 323 -16.58 -3.18 -2.24
C LEU A 323 -16.58 -4.42 -1.33
N GLU A 324 -17.36 -4.38 -0.25
CA GLU A 324 -17.48 -5.49 0.70
C GLU A 324 -18.14 -6.72 0.06
N ALA A 325 -19.18 -6.54 -0.76
CA ALA A 325 -19.85 -7.63 -1.45
C ALA A 325 -18.91 -8.34 -2.44
N VAL A 326 -18.16 -7.60 -3.25
CA VAL A 326 -17.17 -8.16 -4.17
C VAL A 326 -16.13 -8.98 -3.42
N ARG A 327 -15.58 -8.45 -2.34
CA ARG A 327 -14.60 -9.14 -1.50
C ARG A 327 -15.18 -10.43 -0.89
N PHE A 328 -16.38 -10.34 -0.31
CA PHE A 328 -17.05 -11.48 0.29
C PHE A 328 -17.31 -12.61 -0.73
N PHE A 329 -17.89 -12.28 -1.89
CA PHE A 329 -18.18 -13.29 -2.92
C PHE A 329 -16.91 -13.87 -3.55
N TRP A 330 -15.83 -13.08 -3.68
CA TRP A 330 -14.55 -13.58 -4.17
C TRP A 330 -13.94 -14.62 -3.23
N ILE A 331 -13.89 -14.30 -1.93
CA ILE A 331 -13.35 -15.21 -0.90
C ILE A 331 -14.19 -16.47 -0.83
N LEU A 332 -15.52 -16.35 -0.86
CA LEU A 332 -16.43 -17.50 -0.90
C LEU A 332 -16.20 -18.37 -2.13
N GLY A 333 -16.03 -17.76 -3.29
CA GLY A 333 -15.71 -18.47 -4.54
C GLY A 333 -14.37 -19.22 -4.46
N MET A 334 -13.35 -18.60 -3.93
CA MET A 334 -12.03 -19.24 -3.71
C MET A 334 -12.14 -20.44 -2.75
N ASP A 335 -12.87 -20.31 -1.67
CA ASP A 335 -13.09 -21.38 -0.70
C ASP A 335 -13.84 -22.56 -1.34
N LEU A 336 -14.86 -22.30 -2.13
CA LEU A 336 -15.58 -23.33 -2.87
C LEU A 336 -14.70 -24.08 -3.87
N VAL A 337 -13.85 -23.37 -4.60
CA VAL A 337 -12.89 -23.97 -5.55
C VAL A 337 -11.83 -24.80 -4.81
N HIS A 338 -11.32 -24.29 -3.70
CA HIS A 338 -10.32 -24.98 -2.89
C HIS A 338 -10.90 -26.27 -2.28
N THR A 339 -12.12 -26.19 -1.74
CA THR A 339 -12.84 -27.33 -1.14
C THR A 339 -13.09 -28.43 -2.18
N ARG A 340 -13.50 -28.06 -3.38
CA ARG A 340 -13.70 -29.03 -4.48
C ARG A 340 -12.40 -29.71 -4.90
N ARG A 341 -11.26 -29.01 -4.87
CA ARG A 341 -9.95 -29.58 -5.22
C ARG A 341 -9.32 -30.43 -4.11
N SER A 342 -9.52 -30.04 -2.84
CA SER A 342 -8.88 -30.71 -1.69
C SER A 342 -9.74 -31.79 -1.04
N GLY A 343 -11.01 -31.92 -1.39
CA GLY A 343 -11.95 -32.89 -0.81
C GLY A 343 -12.24 -32.66 0.68
N ARG A 344 -11.81 -31.54 1.26
CA ARG A 344 -12.02 -31.20 2.69
C ARG A 344 -13.26 -30.32 2.85
N PRO A 345 -14.12 -30.57 3.86
CA PRO A 345 -15.32 -29.77 4.06
C PRO A 345 -14.99 -28.34 4.51
N LEU A 346 -15.79 -27.37 4.06
CA LEU A 346 -15.70 -25.93 4.36
C LEU A 346 -15.49 -25.59 5.86
N ARG A 347 -16.06 -26.39 6.75
CA ARG A 347 -15.92 -26.23 8.20
C ARG A 347 -14.49 -26.37 8.74
N SER A 348 -13.58 -27.01 8.01
CA SER A 348 -12.20 -27.18 8.45
C SER A 348 -11.30 -25.94 8.24
N CYS A 349 -11.73 -25.01 7.38
CA CYS A 349 -11.01 -23.75 7.15
C CYS A 349 -11.29 -22.71 8.25
N PHE A 350 -12.47 -22.77 8.89
CA PHE A 350 -12.89 -21.87 9.97
C PHE A 350 -12.75 -22.49 11.37
N SER A 351 -12.38 -23.75 11.48
CA SER A 351 -12.23 -24.40 12.78
C SER A 351 -10.84 -24.15 13.36
N ASN A 352 -10.81 -23.32 14.39
CA ASN A 352 -9.68 -23.04 15.26
C ASN A 352 -9.31 -24.26 16.15
N ARG A 353 -9.12 -25.44 15.55
CA ARG A 353 -8.64 -26.64 16.26
C ARG A 353 -7.27 -27.04 15.74
N ASN A 354 -6.27 -26.22 16.00
CA ASN A 354 -4.86 -26.59 16.18
C ASN A 354 -4.20 -25.44 16.94
N LEU A 355 -4.52 -25.37 18.21
CA LEU A 355 -3.67 -24.82 19.26
C LEU A 355 -2.84 -25.96 19.80
#